data_011ec0cf5ddc36c10c13b805c383f7b5
#
_entry.id   011ec0cf5ddc36c10c13b805c383f7b5
#
_cell.length_a   1.000
_cell.length_b   1.000
_cell.length_c   1.000
_cell.angle_alpha   90.00
_cell.angle_beta   90.00
_cell.angle_gamma   90.00
#
_symmetry.space_group_name_H-M   'P 1'
#
loop_
_entity.id
_entity.type
_entity.pdbx_description
1 polymer ?
#
loop_
_entity_poly.entity_id
_entity_poly.type
_entity_poly.pdbx_seq_one_letter_code
_entity_poly.pdbx_strand_id
1 'polypeptide(L)'
;MVSPTFAFPVAQNTLPLIQALRQTAYRLATVAPYQWGHMGSCNCGHLAQTVTKLTKAEIHTRAMQRYGDWERQLIDYCPTSGLPIDQTIDEMLALGFTRQDLTHLERLADPAIRAAIPFERRDQLRHNQRDDVVLYLRTWADLLEQTLLADIELPDFTQTAATPAAEPFALVLVAG
;
A
#
# COMPACT_ATOMS: atom_id res chain seq x y z
N MET A 1 17.90 -15.05 23.20
CA MET A 1 17.90 -13.85 22.36
C MET A 1 16.49 -13.72 21.82
N VAL A 2 15.73 -12.72 22.29
CA VAL A 2 14.37 -12.48 21.82
C VAL A 2 14.52 -11.61 20.57
N SER A 3 14.15 -12.14 19.41
CA SER A 3 14.07 -11.36 18.16
C SER A 3 13.11 -10.20 18.38
N PRO A 4 13.45 -8.97 17.97
CA PRO A 4 12.52 -7.87 18.04
C PRO A 4 11.35 -8.18 17.10
N THR A 5 10.15 -8.36 17.65
CA THR A 5 8.92 -8.40 16.88
C THR A 5 8.71 -6.99 16.36
N PHE A 6 9.09 -6.73 15.11
CA PHE A 6 8.69 -5.51 14.42
C PHE A 6 7.17 -5.59 14.23
N ALA A 7 6.44 -4.75 14.94
CA ALA A 7 5.04 -4.52 14.67
C ALA A 7 4.95 -3.79 13.32
N PHE A 8 4.66 -4.54 12.25
CA PHE A 8 4.42 -3.98 10.92
C PHE A 8 3.11 -3.18 10.92
N PRO A 9 2.96 -2.23 9.97
CA PRO A 9 1.71 -1.50 9.79
C PRO A 9 0.54 -2.48 9.70
N VAL A 10 -0.57 -2.13 10.34
CA VAL A 10 -1.75 -3.00 10.52
C VAL A 10 -2.51 -3.24 9.19
N ALA A 11 -2.13 -2.53 8.11
CA ALA A 11 -2.67 -2.74 6.78
C ALA A 11 -2.51 -4.19 6.31
N GLN A 12 -3.54 -4.73 5.69
CA GLN A 12 -3.46 -6.07 5.12
C GLN A 12 -2.45 -6.11 3.97
N ASN A 13 -1.49 -7.04 4.01
CA ASN A 13 -0.48 -7.23 2.97
C ASN A 13 -1.10 -7.81 1.69
N THR A 14 -1.87 -7.02 0.98
CA THR A 14 -2.52 -7.44 -0.26
C THR A 14 -1.94 -6.71 -1.46
N LEU A 15 -1.85 -7.40 -2.59
CA LEU A 15 -1.36 -6.81 -3.84
C LEU A 15 -2.17 -5.57 -4.27
N PRO A 16 -3.52 -5.55 -4.19
CA PRO A 16 -4.30 -4.35 -4.51
C PRO A 16 -3.94 -3.12 -3.67
N LEU A 17 -3.69 -3.32 -2.37
CA LEU A 17 -3.30 -2.23 -1.48
C LEU A 17 -1.92 -1.67 -1.84
N ILE A 18 -0.92 -2.55 -2.08
CA ILE A 18 0.42 -2.17 -2.52
C ILE A 18 0.35 -1.40 -3.85
N GLN A 19 -0.47 -1.86 -4.79
CA GLN A 19 -0.68 -1.19 -6.08
C GLN A 19 -1.31 0.20 -5.89
N ALA A 20 -2.28 0.35 -4.99
CA ALA A 20 -2.90 1.64 -4.70
C ALA A 20 -1.88 2.66 -4.16
N LEU A 21 -1.01 2.24 -3.24
CA LEU A 21 0.08 3.08 -2.72
C LEU A 21 1.06 3.49 -3.81
N ARG A 22 1.52 2.53 -4.63
CA ARG A 22 2.46 2.80 -5.74
C ARG A 22 1.86 3.71 -6.80
N GLN A 23 0.60 3.47 -7.18
CA GLN A 23 -0.10 4.32 -8.14
C GLN A 23 -0.29 5.75 -7.61
N THR A 24 -0.62 5.89 -6.32
CA THR A 24 -0.74 7.20 -5.68
C THR A 24 0.60 7.94 -5.69
N ALA A 25 1.67 7.27 -5.28
CA ALA A 25 3.02 7.83 -5.29
C ALA A 25 3.47 8.22 -6.70
N TYR A 26 3.20 7.40 -7.70
CA TYR A 26 3.52 7.69 -9.10
C TYR A 26 2.79 8.94 -9.61
N ARG A 27 1.48 9.02 -9.38
CA ARG A 27 0.67 10.19 -9.78
C ARG A 27 1.17 11.48 -9.13
N LEU A 28 1.46 11.43 -7.83
CA LEU A 28 2.02 12.57 -7.11
C LEU A 28 3.39 13.00 -7.63
N ALA A 29 4.25 12.03 -7.96
CA ALA A 29 5.59 12.32 -8.48
C ALA A 29 5.59 12.92 -9.89
N THR A 30 4.52 12.69 -10.68
CA THR A 30 4.53 13.01 -12.12
C THR A 30 3.56 14.12 -12.51
N VAL A 31 2.27 13.95 -12.27
CA VAL A 31 1.24 14.81 -12.91
C VAL A 31 0.24 15.41 -11.95
N ALA A 32 0.03 14.85 -10.76
CA ALA A 32 -1.03 15.29 -9.87
C ALA A 32 -0.62 16.54 -9.09
N PRO A 33 -1.42 17.63 -9.12
CA PRO A 33 -1.15 18.79 -8.30
C PRO A 33 -1.40 18.44 -6.83
N TYR A 34 -0.43 18.71 -5.98
CA TYR A 34 -0.50 18.51 -4.54
C TYR A 34 -0.88 19.80 -3.83
N GLN A 35 -1.84 19.73 -2.92
CA GLN A 35 -2.24 20.88 -2.13
C GLN A 35 -2.60 20.42 -0.70
N TRP A 36 -1.73 20.73 0.25
CA TRP A 36 -2.03 20.55 1.66
C TRP A 36 -3.22 21.43 2.09
N GLY A 37 -4.12 20.87 2.90
CA GLY A 37 -5.34 21.57 3.33
C GLY A 37 -6.54 21.44 2.38
N HIS A 38 -6.36 20.87 1.18
CA HIS A 38 -7.47 20.52 0.30
C HIS A 38 -7.78 19.03 0.43
N MET A 39 -8.93 18.66 1.02
CA MET A 39 -9.27 17.27 1.39
C MET A 39 -9.16 16.25 0.24
N GLY A 40 -9.34 16.68 -1.00
CA GLY A 40 -9.15 15.82 -2.17
C GLY A 40 -7.74 15.85 -2.78
N SER A 41 -6.82 16.71 -2.32
CA SER A 41 -5.49 16.90 -2.92
C SER A 41 -4.33 16.82 -1.91
N CYS A 42 -4.62 16.52 -0.64
CA CYS A 42 -3.63 16.19 0.40
C CYS A 42 -3.24 14.71 0.35
N ASN A 43 -2.53 14.23 1.35
CA ASN A 43 -2.01 12.86 1.43
C ASN A 43 -3.13 11.80 1.27
N CYS A 44 -4.09 11.81 2.19
CA CYS A 44 -5.23 10.90 2.15
C CYS A 44 -6.14 11.16 0.95
N GLY A 45 -6.31 12.42 0.55
CA GLY A 45 -7.12 12.78 -0.62
C GLY A 45 -6.60 12.17 -1.92
N HIS A 46 -5.29 12.14 -2.13
CA HIS A 46 -4.71 11.47 -3.30
C HIS A 46 -4.86 9.95 -3.25
N LEU A 47 -4.72 9.35 -2.07
CA LEU A 47 -4.99 7.92 -1.90
C LEU A 47 -6.47 7.62 -2.17
N ALA A 48 -7.38 8.40 -1.61
CA ALA A 48 -8.82 8.28 -1.84
C ALA A 48 -9.18 8.37 -3.34
N GLN A 49 -8.61 9.33 -4.10
CA GLN A 49 -8.79 9.38 -5.56
C GLN A 49 -8.35 8.09 -6.25
N THR A 50 -7.25 7.49 -5.80
CA THR A 50 -6.73 6.25 -6.39
C THR A 50 -7.63 5.07 -6.12
N VAL A 51 -8.16 4.96 -4.90
CA VAL A 51 -9.01 3.84 -4.47
C VAL A 51 -10.42 3.97 -5.05
N THR A 52 -11.08 5.10 -4.81
CA THR A 52 -12.51 5.31 -5.13
C THR A 52 -12.75 5.74 -6.57
N LYS A 53 -11.72 6.16 -7.30
CA LYS A 53 -11.79 6.78 -8.64
C LYS A 53 -12.55 8.12 -8.67
N LEU A 54 -12.89 8.67 -7.53
CA LEU A 54 -13.48 10.00 -7.43
C LEU A 54 -12.45 11.09 -7.77
N THR A 55 -12.93 12.20 -8.28
CA THR A 55 -12.11 13.39 -8.53
C THR A 55 -11.77 14.09 -7.21
N LYS A 56 -10.73 14.92 -7.22
CA LYS A 56 -10.36 15.75 -6.07
C LYS A 56 -11.51 16.66 -5.60
N ALA A 57 -12.33 17.16 -6.55
CA ALA A 57 -13.45 18.02 -6.24
C ALA A 57 -14.59 17.26 -5.54
N GLU A 58 -14.90 16.06 -6.00
CA GLU A 58 -15.92 15.21 -5.36
C GLU A 58 -15.52 14.83 -3.95
N ILE A 59 -14.26 14.39 -3.74
CA ILE A 59 -13.75 14.06 -2.40
C ILE A 59 -13.80 15.28 -1.49
N HIS A 60 -13.37 16.44 -1.98
CA HIS A 60 -13.42 17.67 -1.19
C HIS A 60 -14.85 18.05 -0.82
N THR A 61 -15.80 17.98 -1.77
CA THR A 61 -17.21 18.27 -1.54
C THR A 61 -17.81 17.31 -0.51
N ARG A 62 -17.47 16.00 -0.57
CA ARG A 62 -17.91 15.02 0.43
C ARG A 62 -17.36 15.33 1.82
N ALA A 63 -16.08 15.69 1.90
CA ALA A 63 -15.43 16.03 3.15
C ALA A 63 -15.96 17.32 3.78
N MET A 64 -16.35 18.31 2.97
CA MET A 64 -16.90 19.59 3.45
C MET A 64 -18.30 19.49 4.07
N GLN A 65 -18.95 18.33 3.98
CA GLN A 65 -20.20 18.06 4.69
C GLN A 65 -19.98 17.75 6.19
N ARG A 66 -18.72 17.57 6.60
CA ARG A 66 -18.28 17.39 7.98
C ARG A 66 -17.13 18.35 8.28
N TYR A 67 -16.98 18.75 9.53
CA TYR A 67 -15.89 19.60 9.96
C TYR A 67 -14.59 18.82 10.20
N GLY A 68 -13.44 19.53 10.07
CA GLY A 68 -12.13 18.99 10.40
C GLY A 68 -11.34 18.46 9.19
N ASP A 69 -10.11 18.09 9.46
CA ASP A 69 -9.21 17.42 8.53
C ASP A 69 -9.48 15.90 8.46
N TRP A 70 -8.68 15.18 7.70
CA TRP A 70 -8.82 13.73 7.59
C TRP A 70 -8.71 13.03 8.94
N GLU A 71 -7.78 13.43 9.79
CA GLU A 71 -7.60 12.84 11.12
C GLU A 71 -8.88 12.95 11.93
N ARG A 72 -9.50 14.14 11.97
CA ARG A 72 -10.76 14.37 12.68
C ARG A 72 -11.90 13.56 12.10
N GLN A 73 -12.01 13.50 10.77
CA GLN A 73 -13.08 12.77 10.11
C GLN A 73 -12.94 11.25 10.25
N LEU A 74 -11.73 10.74 10.39
CA LEU A 74 -11.45 9.33 10.69
C LEU A 74 -11.82 8.97 12.15
N ILE A 75 -11.68 9.90 13.09
CA ILE A 75 -12.15 9.71 14.47
C ILE A 75 -13.68 9.65 14.52
N ASP A 76 -14.34 10.55 13.80
CA ASP A 76 -15.80 10.67 13.77
C ASP A 76 -16.46 9.74 12.73
N TYR A 77 -15.70 8.85 12.07
CA TYR A 77 -16.19 7.91 11.08
C TYR A 77 -17.27 6.99 11.64
N CYS A 78 -18.34 6.81 10.86
CA CYS A 78 -19.44 5.91 11.18
C CYS A 78 -19.94 5.21 9.92
N PRO A 79 -19.86 3.86 9.83
CA PRO A 79 -20.25 3.11 8.62
C PRO A 79 -21.75 3.22 8.28
N THR A 80 -22.58 3.71 9.19
CA THR A 80 -24.03 3.83 9.04
C THR A 80 -24.53 5.27 9.00
N SER A 81 -23.64 6.27 8.99
CA SER A 81 -24.03 7.68 9.05
C SER A 81 -24.74 8.18 7.81
N GLY A 82 -24.55 7.52 6.67
CA GLY A 82 -25.01 7.97 5.36
C GLY A 82 -24.25 9.18 4.80
N LEU A 83 -23.20 9.65 5.46
CA LEU A 83 -22.38 10.76 4.96
C LEU A 83 -21.49 10.30 3.80
N PRO A 84 -21.38 11.06 2.71
CA PRO A 84 -20.59 10.69 1.55
C PRO A 84 -19.09 10.50 1.84
N ILE A 85 -18.55 11.21 2.84
CA ILE A 85 -17.15 11.02 3.24
C ILE A 85 -16.93 9.68 3.93
N ASP A 86 -17.90 9.19 4.72
CA ASP A 86 -17.80 7.89 5.34
C ASP A 86 -17.80 6.77 4.30
N GLN A 87 -18.58 6.90 3.21
CA GLN A 87 -18.51 5.96 2.08
C GLN A 87 -17.12 5.94 1.44
N THR A 88 -16.48 7.10 1.30
CA THR A 88 -15.11 7.21 0.79
C THR A 88 -14.10 6.54 1.72
N ILE A 89 -14.28 6.70 3.03
CA ILE A 89 -13.46 6.02 4.04
C ILE A 89 -13.71 4.52 3.99
N ASP A 90 -14.98 4.08 3.91
CA ASP A 90 -15.33 2.66 3.80
C ASP A 90 -14.62 1.96 2.63
N GLU A 91 -14.57 2.58 1.45
CA GLU A 91 -13.89 2.01 0.29
C GLU A 91 -12.38 1.84 0.55
N MET A 92 -11.73 2.78 1.25
CA MET A 92 -10.33 2.64 1.64
C MET A 92 -10.13 1.53 2.68
N LEU A 93 -11.03 1.42 3.67
CA LEU A 93 -10.98 0.35 4.67
C LEU A 93 -11.24 -1.02 4.03
N ALA A 94 -12.19 -1.11 3.09
CA ALA A 94 -12.49 -2.34 2.35
C ALA A 94 -11.31 -2.84 1.50
N LEU A 95 -10.42 -1.93 1.05
CA LEU A 95 -9.19 -2.30 0.35
C LEU A 95 -8.13 -2.89 1.30
N GLY A 96 -8.28 -2.71 2.60
CA GLY A 96 -7.38 -3.24 3.63
C GLY A 96 -6.62 -2.19 4.44
N PHE A 97 -6.84 -0.89 4.20
CA PHE A 97 -6.34 0.14 5.10
C PHE A 97 -7.09 0.15 6.41
N THR A 98 -6.42 0.57 7.48
CA THR A 98 -7.07 0.88 8.76
C THR A 98 -7.21 2.39 8.94
N ARG A 99 -8.07 2.82 9.86
CA ARG A 99 -8.17 4.24 10.23
C ARG A 99 -6.84 4.79 10.75
N GLN A 100 -6.09 3.95 11.47
CA GLN A 100 -4.77 4.32 11.98
C GLN A 100 -3.77 4.54 10.84
N ASP A 101 -3.77 3.69 9.83
CA ASP A 101 -2.92 3.84 8.64
C ASP A 101 -3.19 5.18 7.95
N LEU A 102 -4.47 5.54 7.77
CA LEU A 102 -4.87 6.80 7.16
C LEU A 102 -4.48 8.01 8.02
N THR A 103 -4.64 7.91 9.35
CA THR A 103 -4.17 8.94 10.28
C THR A 103 -2.65 9.11 10.20
N HIS A 104 -1.91 7.99 10.16
CA HIS A 104 -0.45 8.02 9.99
C HIS A 104 -0.03 8.60 8.64
N LEU A 105 -0.75 8.28 7.55
CA LEU A 105 -0.49 8.86 6.23
C LEU A 105 -0.69 10.38 6.25
N GLU A 106 -1.72 10.87 6.90
CA GLU A 106 -1.99 12.32 7.03
C GLU A 106 -0.77 13.06 7.61
N ARG A 107 -0.10 12.48 8.59
CA ARG A 107 1.02 13.07 9.32
C ARG A 107 2.40 12.51 8.95
N LEU A 108 2.48 11.51 8.07
CA LEU A 108 3.69 10.71 7.78
C LEU A 108 4.32 10.14 9.06
N ALA A 109 3.50 9.56 9.94
CA ALA A 109 3.84 9.32 11.33
C ALA A 109 4.02 7.86 11.72
N ASP A 110 3.78 6.88 10.83
CA ASP A 110 3.96 5.47 11.15
C ASP A 110 5.43 5.17 11.51
N PRO A 111 5.69 4.60 12.72
CA PRO A 111 7.04 4.38 13.17
C PRO A 111 7.84 3.37 12.32
N ALA A 112 7.17 2.32 11.79
CA ALA A 112 7.83 1.29 10.99
C ALA A 112 8.22 1.85 9.61
N ILE A 113 7.32 2.61 8.98
CA ILE A 113 7.60 3.26 7.70
C ILE A 113 8.73 4.29 7.87
N ARG A 114 8.66 5.12 8.92
CA ARG A 114 9.73 6.09 9.22
C ARG A 114 11.06 5.40 9.47
N ALA A 115 11.09 4.27 10.18
CA ALA A 115 12.30 3.53 10.46
C ALA A 115 12.97 2.98 9.18
N ALA A 116 12.20 2.66 8.15
CA ALA A 116 12.69 2.19 6.85
C ALA A 116 13.19 3.31 5.92
N ILE A 117 12.82 4.57 6.19
CA ILE A 117 13.34 5.72 5.44
C ILE A 117 14.81 5.99 5.84
N PRO A 118 15.68 6.35 4.87
CA PRO A 118 17.08 6.70 5.16
C PRO A 118 17.20 7.71 6.30
N PHE A 119 18.17 7.49 7.19
CA PHE A 119 18.35 8.27 8.43
C PHE A 119 18.38 9.77 8.18
N GLU A 120 19.08 10.21 7.12
CA GLU A 120 19.27 11.62 6.77
C GLU A 120 17.95 12.32 6.36
N ARG A 121 16.96 11.54 5.95
CA ARG A 121 15.65 12.06 5.50
C ARG A 121 14.55 11.88 6.56
N ARG A 122 14.67 10.88 7.41
CA ARG A 122 13.66 10.44 8.38
C ARG A 122 13.14 11.58 9.26
N ASP A 123 14.05 12.37 9.83
CA ASP A 123 13.73 13.45 10.76
C ASP A 123 13.37 14.76 10.07
N GLN A 124 13.54 14.82 8.75
CA GLN A 124 13.24 15.98 7.91
C GLN A 124 11.90 15.86 7.18
N LEU A 125 11.18 14.74 7.34
CA LEU A 125 9.90 14.54 6.67
C LEU A 125 8.88 15.61 7.08
N ARG A 126 8.28 16.22 6.09
CA ARG A 126 7.21 17.21 6.23
C ARG A 126 5.96 16.71 5.53
N HIS A 127 4.91 16.50 6.30
CA HIS A 127 3.64 15.97 5.80
C HIS A 127 2.94 16.87 4.77
N ASN A 128 3.33 18.13 4.69
CA ASN A 128 2.84 19.11 3.72
C ASN A 128 3.76 19.32 2.51
N GLN A 129 4.72 18.43 2.30
CA GLN A 129 5.62 18.44 1.16
C GLN A 129 5.37 17.22 0.27
N ARG A 130 5.05 17.47 -1.00
CA ARG A 130 4.73 16.42 -1.97
C ARG A 130 5.79 15.32 -2.04
N ASP A 131 7.05 15.70 -2.12
CA ASP A 131 8.16 14.75 -2.33
C ASP A 131 8.39 13.86 -1.10
N ASP A 132 8.11 14.38 0.11
CA ASP A 132 8.15 13.60 1.35
C ASP A 132 6.96 12.62 1.43
N VAL A 133 5.78 13.02 0.96
CA VAL A 133 4.62 12.12 0.83
C VAL A 133 4.90 11.01 -0.17
N VAL A 134 5.51 11.33 -1.32
CA VAL A 134 5.90 10.33 -2.33
C VAL A 134 6.90 9.33 -1.75
N LEU A 135 7.93 9.82 -1.04
CA LEU A 135 8.90 8.95 -0.36
C LEU A 135 8.22 8.02 0.64
N TYR A 136 7.36 8.56 1.49
CA TYR A 136 6.64 7.79 2.50
C TYR A 136 5.74 6.69 1.88
N LEU A 137 4.95 7.02 0.85
CA LEU A 137 4.08 6.07 0.16
C LEU A 137 4.87 4.94 -0.52
N ARG A 138 6.02 5.25 -1.13
CA ARG A 138 6.90 4.26 -1.75
C ARG A 138 7.49 3.32 -0.71
N THR A 139 8.05 3.88 0.36
CA THR A 139 8.61 3.09 1.47
C THR A 139 7.56 2.18 2.09
N TRP A 140 6.33 2.67 2.26
CA TRP A 140 5.23 1.86 2.78
C TRP A 140 4.89 0.71 1.85
N ALA A 141 4.74 0.97 0.54
CA ALA A 141 4.48 -0.07 -0.45
C ALA A 141 5.60 -1.14 -0.48
N ASP A 142 6.86 -0.71 -0.37
CA ASP A 142 8.02 -1.62 -0.39
C ASP A 142 8.06 -2.51 0.85
N LEU A 143 7.73 -1.99 2.04
CA LEU A 143 7.63 -2.78 3.28
C LEU A 143 6.53 -3.84 3.18
N LEU A 144 5.35 -3.46 2.68
CA LEU A 144 4.24 -4.41 2.50
C LEU A 144 4.58 -5.49 1.48
N GLU A 145 5.23 -5.12 0.38
CA GLU A 145 5.67 -6.07 -0.63
C GLU A 145 6.72 -7.04 -0.09
N GLN A 146 7.71 -6.54 0.66
CA GLN A 146 8.71 -7.40 1.31
C GLN A 146 8.06 -8.41 2.25
N THR A 147 7.07 -7.99 3.02
CA THR A 147 6.32 -8.89 3.91
C THR A 147 5.51 -9.91 3.09
N LEU A 148 4.82 -9.47 2.04
CA LEU A 148 4.06 -10.36 1.17
C LEU A 148 4.96 -11.42 0.50
N LEU A 149 6.15 -11.02 0.04
CA LEU A 149 7.11 -11.92 -0.59
C LEU A 149 7.74 -12.90 0.41
N ALA A 150 7.95 -12.48 1.66
CA ALA A 150 8.48 -13.36 2.71
C ALA A 150 7.52 -14.50 3.07
N ASP A 151 6.22 -14.32 2.86
CA ASP A 151 5.19 -15.33 3.12
C ASP A 151 5.02 -16.33 1.94
N ILE A 152 5.72 -16.11 0.81
CA ILE A 152 5.65 -16.99 -0.36
C ILE A 152 6.69 -18.10 -0.24
N GLU A 153 6.26 -19.33 -0.03
CA GLU A 153 7.10 -20.51 -0.17
C GLU A 153 7.38 -20.78 -1.66
N LEU A 154 8.65 -20.65 -2.07
CA LEU A 154 9.04 -21.00 -3.42
C LEU A 154 9.07 -22.52 -3.56
N PRO A 155 8.55 -23.11 -4.68
CA PRO A 155 8.70 -24.52 -4.94
C PRO A 155 10.19 -24.90 -5.01
N ASP A 156 10.56 -26.03 -4.40
CA ASP A 156 11.90 -26.56 -4.49
C ASP A 156 12.14 -27.18 -5.88
N PHE A 157 12.77 -26.43 -6.77
CA PHE A 157 13.12 -26.87 -8.12
C PHE A 157 14.33 -27.81 -8.16
N THR A 158 14.97 -28.10 -7.03
CA THR A 158 16.15 -28.99 -7.01
C THR A 158 15.79 -30.47 -7.21
N GLN A 159 14.51 -30.86 -7.06
CA GLN A 159 14.05 -32.22 -7.20
C GLN A 159 13.69 -32.66 -8.64
N THR A 160 13.80 -31.79 -9.65
CA THR A 160 13.39 -32.11 -11.03
C THR A 160 14.54 -32.52 -11.94
N ALA A 161 15.61 -33.11 -11.42
CA ALA A 161 16.64 -33.75 -12.22
C ALA A 161 16.65 -35.28 -12.05
N ALA A 162 15.47 -35.92 -12.12
CA ALA A 162 15.43 -37.35 -12.42
C ALA A 162 15.66 -37.51 -13.94
N THR A 163 16.89 -37.78 -14.33
CA THR A 163 17.25 -38.21 -15.67
C THR A 163 16.37 -39.40 -16.06
N PRO A 164 15.60 -39.36 -17.17
CA PRO A 164 14.89 -40.54 -17.61
C PRO A 164 15.93 -41.59 -17.96
N ALA A 165 15.85 -42.75 -17.33
CA ALA A 165 16.67 -43.89 -17.66
C ALA A 165 16.50 -44.23 -19.17
N ALA A 166 17.60 -44.16 -19.91
CA ALA A 166 17.61 -44.59 -21.31
C ALA A 166 17.25 -46.07 -21.38
N GLU A 167 16.10 -46.38 -21.95
CA GLU A 167 15.74 -47.76 -22.29
C GLU A 167 16.74 -48.29 -23.34
N PRO A 168 17.30 -49.51 -23.16
CA PRO A 168 18.19 -50.09 -24.15
C PRO A 168 17.37 -50.51 -25.39
N PHE A 169 17.69 -49.93 -26.53
CA PHE A 169 17.18 -50.39 -27.84
C PHE A 169 17.55 -51.84 -28.05
N ALA A 170 16.59 -52.74 -27.99
CA ALA A 170 16.74 -54.11 -28.38
C ALA A 170 16.83 -54.17 -29.93
N LEU A 171 18.03 -54.52 -30.44
CA LEU A 171 18.26 -54.78 -31.87
C LEU A 171 17.64 -56.12 -32.22
N VAL A 172 16.51 -56.13 -32.91
CA VAL A 172 15.92 -57.37 -33.50
C VAL A 172 16.67 -57.68 -34.76
N LEU A 173 17.56 -58.66 -34.70
CA LEU A 173 18.14 -59.29 -35.88
C LEU A 173 17.08 -60.18 -36.54
N VAL A 174 16.60 -59.79 -37.70
CA VAL A 174 15.75 -60.62 -38.55
C VAL A 174 16.74 -61.43 -39.45
N ALA A 175 16.89 -62.74 -39.21
CA ALA A 175 17.51 -63.66 -40.10
C ALA A 175 16.47 -64.12 -41.12
N GLY A 176 16.76 -63.92 -42.41
CA GLY A 176 16.12 -64.51 -43.59
C GLY A 176 17.07 -65.28 -44.37
#